data_4b23a00ffe26679d6557651180f79970
#
_entry.id   4b23a00ffe26679d6557651180f79970
#
_cell.length_a   1.000
_cell.length_b   1.000
_cell.length_c   1.000
_cell.angle_alpha   90.00
_cell.angle_beta   90.00
_cell.angle_gamma   90.00
#
_symmetry.space_group_name_H-M   'P 1'
#
loop_
_entity.id
_entity.type
_entity.pdbx_description
1 polymer ?
#
loop_
_entity_poly.entity_id
_entity_poly.type
_entity_poly.pdbx_seq_one_letter_code
_entity_poly.pdbx_strand_id
1 'polypeptide(L)'
;TAVFGLVGVELTFSRRLSASLRGGVTQRTFDESGVSATAPYAETTLSYQLAKATLIQFNGRFGIEEPPDAQTKLISLRVGLNLVQSFSPRLRGTLGANLVRQTTTNLLTEDEQILTAIDSTIGFEYNVNRHWTLNANYSYQRNSGSNSANDFFRNRAFVGAEYNF
;
A
#
# COMPACT_ATOMS: atom_id res chain seq x y z
N THR A 1 -1.33 23.73 -2.34
CA THR A 1 0.02 23.65 -1.73
C THR A 1 0.01 22.70 -0.56
N ALA A 2 1.08 21.89 -0.37
CA ALA A 2 1.24 20.99 0.77
C ALA A 2 2.57 21.26 1.49
N VAL A 3 2.53 21.31 2.82
CA VAL A 3 3.69 21.48 3.70
C VAL A 3 3.75 20.29 4.66
N PHE A 4 4.94 19.71 4.85
CA PHE A 4 5.18 18.54 5.68
C PHE A 4 6.22 18.89 6.76
N GLY A 5 5.91 18.60 8.00
CA GLY A 5 6.85 18.59 9.11
C GLY A 5 6.99 17.16 9.64
N LEU A 6 8.08 16.48 9.30
CA LEU A 6 8.27 15.06 9.60
C LEU A 6 9.55 14.82 10.42
N VAL A 7 9.46 13.91 11.36
CA VAL A 7 10.60 13.35 12.10
C VAL A 7 10.56 11.83 11.94
N GLY A 8 11.72 11.21 11.79
CA GLY A 8 11.78 9.77 11.61
C GLY A 8 13.03 9.17 12.24
N VAL A 9 12.93 7.86 12.47
CA VAL A 9 14.00 7.02 12.96
C VAL A 9 14.10 5.74 12.12
N GLU A 10 15.31 5.35 11.80
CA GLU A 10 15.62 4.07 11.16
C GLU A 10 16.39 3.22 12.15
N LEU A 11 15.91 2.01 12.41
CA LEU A 11 16.44 1.09 13.39
C LEU A 11 16.83 -0.22 12.71
N THR A 12 18.06 -0.63 12.91
CA THR A 12 18.53 -1.96 12.52
C THR A 12 18.75 -2.78 13.79
N PHE A 13 17.76 -3.58 14.17
CA PHE A 13 17.81 -4.40 15.39
C PHE A 13 18.75 -5.60 15.22
N SER A 14 18.89 -6.10 14.01
CA SER A 14 19.78 -7.21 13.68
C SER A 14 20.04 -7.24 12.17
N ARG A 15 20.93 -8.15 11.73
CA ARG A 15 21.14 -8.41 10.29
C ARG A 15 19.88 -8.89 9.57
N ARG A 16 18.84 -9.27 10.32
CA ARG A 16 17.59 -9.83 9.78
C ARG A 16 16.38 -8.93 9.99
N LEU A 17 16.47 -7.94 10.88
CA LEU A 17 15.32 -7.11 11.25
C LEU A 17 15.72 -5.65 11.20
N SER A 18 15.03 -4.91 10.34
CA SER A 18 15.10 -3.45 10.24
C SER A 18 13.68 -2.86 10.28
N ALA A 19 13.60 -1.68 10.87
CA ALA A 19 12.36 -0.91 10.91
C ALA A 19 12.64 0.56 10.61
N SER A 20 11.71 1.23 9.98
CA SER A 20 11.67 2.69 9.92
C SER A 20 10.33 3.18 10.46
N LEU A 21 10.37 4.26 11.20
CA LEU A 21 9.19 4.94 11.72
C LEU A 21 9.33 6.42 11.41
N ARG A 22 8.32 7.01 10.79
CA ARG A 22 8.22 8.45 10.53
C ARG A 22 6.89 8.95 11.04
N GLY A 23 6.91 10.13 11.66
CA GLY A 23 5.69 10.76 12.15
C GLY A 23 5.79 12.27 12.05
N GLY A 24 4.65 12.94 12.02
CA GLY A 24 4.62 14.38 11.94
C GLY A 24 3.24 14.92 11.61
N VAL A 25 3.22 16.07 10.98
CA VAL A 25 2.00 16.78 10.61
C VAL A 25 2.09 17.20 9.14
N THR A 26 1.01 17.01 8.43
CA THR A 26 0.81 17.52 7.07
C THR A 26 -0.23 18.61 7.11
N GLN A 27 0.11 19.78 6.59
CA GLN A 27 -0.83 20.86 6.32
C GLN A 27 -1.00 20.98 4.81
N ARG A 28 -2.25 20.98 4.36
CA ARG A 28 -2.59 21.15 2.95
C ARG A 28 -3.52 22.35 2.79
N THR A 29 -3.18 23.24 1.89
CA THR A 29 -4.01 24.37 1.50
C THR A 29 -4.56 24.09 0.10
N PHE A 30 -5.88 24.16 -0.04
CA PHE A 30 -6.60 24.00 -1.30
C PHE A 30 -6.71 25.36 -1.97
N ASP A 31 -6.01 25.53 -3.07
CA ASP A 31 -5.83 26.85 -3.72
C ASP A 31 -7.15 27.45 -4.25
N GLU A 32 -8.11 26.61 -4.65
CA GLU A 32 -9.40 27.08 -5.19
C GLU A 32 -10.39 27.53 -4.10
N SER A 33 -10.35 26.95 -2.91
CA SER A 33 -11.27 27.28 -1.81
C SER A 33 -10.63 28.11 -0.71
N GLY A 34 -9.30 28.26 -0.70
CA GLY A 34 -8.56 28.90 0.37
C GLY A 34 -8.60 28.15 1.70
N VAL A 35 -9.25 26.98 1.76
CA VAL A 35 -9.38 26.17 2.95
C VAL A 35 -8.09 25.40 3.19
N SER A 36 -7.64 25.38 4.45
CA SER A 36 -6.49 24.55 4.86
C SER A 36 -6.95 23.39 5.73
N ALA A 37 -6.41 22.22 5.48
CA ALA A 37 -6.63 21.04 6.31
C ALA A 37 -5.30 20.56 6.90
N THR A 38 -5.30 20.30 8.17
CA THR A 38 -4.15 19.75 8.90
C THR A 38 -4.50 18.35 9.40
N ALA A 39 -3.58 17.39 9.25
CA ALA A 39 -3.75 16.07 9.84
C ALA A 39 -2.40 15.48 10.28
N PRO A 40 -2.42 14.58 11.26
CA PRO A 40 -1.25 13.80 11.61
C PRO A 40 -0.83 12.90 10.45
N TYR A 41 0.47 12.68 10.36
CA TYR A 41 1.08 11.75 9.43
C TYR A 41 1.88 10.71 10.21
N ALA A 42 1.73 9.46 9.84
CA ALA A 42 2.54 8.38 10.37
C ALA A 42 2.86 7.38 9.25
N GLU A 43 4.11 6.92 9.22
CA GLU A 43 4.57 5.90 8.28
C GLU A 43 5.49 4.91 9.02
N THR A 44 5.32 3.65 8.75
CA THR A 44 6.17 2.59 9.29
C THR A 44 6.49 1.57 8.23
N THR A 45 7.72 1.09 8.25
CA THR A 45 8.15 -0.05 7.42
C THR A 45 8.91 -1.00 8.32
N LEU A 46 8.60 -2.29 8.25
CA LEU A 46 9.30 -3.36 8.94
C LEU A 46 9.72 -4.40 7.92
N SER A 47 11.01 -4.73 7.90
CA SER A 47 11.55 -5.78 7.03
C SER A 47 12.20 -6.85 7.89
N TYR A 48 11.73 -8.08 7.75
CA TYR A 48 12.21 -9.21 8.52
C TYR A 48 12.62 -10.38 7.61
N GLN A 49 13.91 -10.68 7.62
CA GLN A 49 14.48 -11.84 6.95
C GLN A 49 14.32 -13.07 7.86
N LEU A 50 13.15 -13.73 7.76
CA LEU A 50 12.82 -14.91 8.59
C LEU A 50 13.81 -16.06 8.38
N ALA A 51 14.17 -16.31 7.10
CA ALA A 51 15.19 -17.26 6.69
C ALA A 51 15.97 -16.69 5.51
N LYS A 52 17.06 -17.36 5.08
CA LYS A 52 17.84 -16.91 3.90
C LYS A 52 16.98 -16.75 2.64
N ALA A 53 15.92 -17.55 2.54
CA ALA A 53 15.03 -17.60 1.39
C ALA A 53 13.67 -16.92 1.65
N THR A 54 13.40 -16.37 2.85
CA THR A 54 12.09 -15.84 3.25
C THR A 54 12.21 -14.43 3.76
N LEU A 55 11.59 -13.48 3.09
CA LEU A 55 11.50 -12.08 3.48
C LEU A 55 10.04 -11.73 3.76
N ILE A 56 9.78 -11.11 4.89
CA ILE A 56 8.50 -10.53 5.28
C ILE A 56 8.68 -9.03 5.37
N GLN A 57 7.79 -8.29 4.73
CA GLN A 57 7.75 -6.83 4.78
C GLN A 57 6.37 -6.38 5.21
N PHE A 58 6.34 -5.52 6.20
CA PHE A 58 5.15 -4.82 6.65
C PHE A 58 5.32 -3.33 6.37
N ASN A 59 4.29 -2.69 5.88
CA ASN A 59 4.23 -1.25 5.71
C ASN A 59 2.90 -0.71 6.21
N GLY A 60 2.96 0.42 6.87
CA GLY A 60 1.79 1.16 7.33
C GLY A 60 1.96 2.63 7.02
N ARG A 61 0.88 3.29 6.61
CA ARG A 61 0.86 4.73 6.37
C ARG A 61 -0.51 5.29 6.75
N PHE A 62 -0.48 6.42 7.44
CA PHE A 62 -1.65 7.21 7.78
C PHE A 62 -1.39 8.68 7.47
N GLY A 63 -2.34 9.36 6.84
CA GLY A 63 -2.21 10.79 6.55
C GLY A 63 -3.23 11.30 5.54
N ILE A 64 -3.13 12.59 5.22
CA ILE A 64 -3.91 13.21 4.15
C ILE A 64 -3.30 12.81 2.80
N GLU A 65 -4.16 12.38 1.88
CA GLU A 65 -3.84 12.15 0.47
C GLU A 65 -4.42 13.27 -0.41
N GLU A 66 -4.04 13.25 -1.68
CA GLU A 66 -4.59 14.15 -2.67
C GLU A 66 -6.06 13.78 -2.94
N PRO A 67 -6.98 14.70 -2.64
CA PRO A 67 -8.39 14.43 -2.88
C PRO A 67 -8.71 14.53 -4.38
N PRO A 68 -9.79 13.91 -4.83
CA PRO A 68 -10.23 13.96 -6.22
C PRO A 68 -10.70 15.36 -6.64
N ASP A 69 -11.09 16.20 -5.69
CA ASP A 69 -11.53 17.57 -5.93
C ASP A 69 -11.07 18.52 -4.80
N ALA A 70 -11.13 19.83 -5.07
CA ALA A 70 -10.64 20.87 -4.16
C ALA A 70 -11.56 21.11 -2.93
N GLN A 71 -12.75 20.49 -2.88
CA GLN A 71 -13.72 20.68 -1.81
C GLN A 71 -13.78 19.48 -0.86
N THR A 72 -12.93 18.48 -1.07
CA THR A 72 -12.88 17.30 -0.23
C THR A 72 -11.54 17.17 0.51
N LYS A 73 -11.62 16.57 1.70
CA LYS A 73 -10.47 16.14 2.49
C LYS A 73 -10.42 14.62 2.46
N LEU A 74 -9.30 14.06 2.02
CA LEU A 74 -9.09 12.61 1.96
C LEU A 74 -8.06 12.19 3.00
N ILE A 75 -8.49 11.47 4.02
CA ILE A 75 -7.61 10.81 4.98
C ILE A 75 -7.54 9.33 4.65
N SER A 76 -6.35 8.76 4.61
CA SER A 76 -6.17 7.35 4.31
C SER A 76 -5.30 6.64 5.35
N LEU A 77 -5.73 5.44 5.71
CA LEU A 77 -4.94 4.43 6.40
C LEU A 77 -4.64 3.31 5.42
N ARG A 78 -3.36 3.04 5.21
CA ARG A 78 -2.88 1.94 4.37
C ARG A 78 -2.03 1.00 5.21
N VAL A 79 -2.33 -0.27 5.14
CA VAL A 79 -1.56 -1.33 5.81
C VAL A 79 -1.28 -2.42 4.77
N GLY A 80 -0.02 -2.78 4.64
CA GLY A 80 0.42 -3.81 3.69
C GLY A 80 1.31 -4.85 4.36
N LEU A 81 1.14 -6.08 3.93
CA LEU A 81 2.01 -7.20 4.27
C LEU A 81 2.44 -7.89 2.98
N ASN A 82 3.73 -8.11 2.83
CA ASN A 82 4.30 -8.80 1.69
C ASN A 82 5.25 -9.89 2.17
N LEU A 83 5.08 -11.09 1.67
CA LEU A 83 5.94 -12.23 1.91
C LEU A 83 6.54 -12.68 0.59
N VAL A 84 7.85 -12.81 0.57
CA VAL A 84 8.61 -13.31 -0.56
C VAL A 84 9.33 -14.57 -0.13
N GLN A 85 9.10 -15.67 -0.83
CA GLN A 85 9.71 -16.96 -0.59
C GLN A 85 10.42 -17.47 -1.84
N SER A 86 11.72 -17.68 -1.72
CA SER A 86 12.48 -18.41 -2.75
C SER A 86 12.46 -19.90 -2.41
N PHE A 87 11.71 -20.68 -3.16
CA PHE A 87 11.60 -22.15 -2.97
C PHE A 87 12.83 -22.87 -3.53
N SER A 88 13.40 -22.31 -4.60
CA SER A 88 14.62 -22.77 -5.23
C SER A 88 15.32 -21.59 -5.92
N PRO A 89 16.56 -21.76 -6.46
CA PRO A 89 17.19 -20.71 -7.25
C PRO A 89 16.40 -20.26 -8.49
N ARG A 90 15.44 -21.07 -8.92
CA ARG A 90 14.61 -20.82 -10.11
C ARG A 90 13.16 -20.50 -9.81
N LEU A 91 12.66 -20.83 -8.61
CA LEU A 91 11.24 -20.64 -8.25
C LEU A 91 11.11 -19.70 -7.05
N ARG A 92 10.39 -18.61 -7.27
CA ARG A 92 10.06 -17.59 -6.29
C ARG A 92 8.54 -17.47 -6.18
N GLY A 93 8.04 -17.37 -4.97
CA GLY A 93 6.64 -17.07 -4.67
C GLY A 93 6.53 -15.75 -3.94
N THR A 94 5.44 -15.03 -4.17
CA THR A 94 5.06 -13.80 -3.47
C THR A 94 3.64 -13.91 -2.96
N LEU A 95 3.40 -13.44 -1.75
CA LEU A 95 2.08 -13.29 -1.17
C LEU A 95 1.96 -11.87 -0.65
N GLY A 96 0.97 -11.13 -1.11
CA GLY A 96 0.69 -9.76 -0.70
C GLY A 96 -0.72 -9.63 -0.15
N ALA A 97 -0.89 -8.80 0.87
CA ALA A 97 -2.18 -8.37 1.36
C ALA A 97 -2.11 -6.88 1.71
N ASN A 98 -3.06 -6.09 1.23
CA ASN A 98 -3.17 -4.67 1.50
C ASN A 98 -4.58 -4.33 1.98
N LEU A 99 -4.65 -3.51 3.02
CA LEU A 99 -5.86 -2.88 3.51
C LEU A 99 -5.73 -1.37 3.31
N VAL A 100 -6.69 -0.78 2.66
CA VAL A 100 -6.80 0.67 2.50
C VAL A 100 -8.15 1.10 3.06
N ARG A 101 -8.15 1.99 4.05
CA ARG A 101 -9.35 2.66 4.53
C ARG A 101 -9.21 4.14 4.25
N GLN A 102 -10.14 4.68 3.49
CA GLN A 102 -10.19 6.08 3.11
C GLN A 102 -11.44 6.71 3.71
N THR A 103 -11.26 7.88 4.29
CA THR A 103 -12.34 8.74 4.76
C THR A 103 -12.28 10.01 3.93
N THR A 104 -13.32 10.24 3.14
CA THR A 104 -13.50 11.45 2.34
C THR A 104 -14.55 12.31 3.02
N THR A 105 -14.16 13.53 3.41
CA THR A 105 -15.05 14.51 4.03
C THR A 105 -15.24 15.67 3.07
N ASN A 106 -16.49 15.97 2.73
CA ASN A 106 -16.80 17.18 1.99
C ASN A 106 -16.71 18.39 2.93
N LEU A 107 -15.90 19.40 2.56
CA LEU A 107 -15.62 20.54 3.41
C LEU A 107 -16.78 21.55 3.49
N LEU A 108 -17.78 21.44 2.60
CA LEU A 108 -18.95 22.33 2.56
C LEU A 108 -20.17 21.75 3.27
N THR A 109 -20.40 20.44 3.11
CA THR A 109 -21.60 19.76 3.66
C THR A 109 -21.29 18.95 4.92
N GLU A 110 -20.02 18.78 5.25
CA GLU A 110 -19.52 17.91 6.34
C GLU A 110 -19.92 16.43 6.16
N ASP A 111 -20.37 16.06 4.96
CA ASP A 111 -20.68 14.67 4.65
C ASP A 111 -19.42 13.81 4.63
N GLU A 112 -19.48 12.68 5.31
CA GLU A 112 -18.38 11.74 5.42
C GLU A 112 -18.68 10.45 4.66
N GLN A 113 -17.77 10.05 3.80
CA GLN A 113 -17.81 8.78 3.09
C GLN A 113 -16.61 7.94 3.45
N ILE A 114 -16.86 6.70 3.85
CA ILE A 114 -15.82 5.73 4.19
C ILE A 114 -15.75 4.68 3.08
N LEU A 115 -14.56 4.46 2.55
CA LEU A 115 -14.25 3.38 1.63
C LEU A 115 -13.19 2.47 2.26
N THR A 116 -13.45 1.18 2.26
CA THR A 116 -12.48 0.15 2.67
C THR A 116 -12.20 -0.76 1.49
N ALA A 117 -10.93 -0.87 1.12
CA ALA A 117 -10.46 -1.76 0.08
C ALA A 117 -9.51 -2.80 0.67
N ILE A 118 -9.70 -4.05 0.29
CA ILE A 118 -8.81 -5.16 0.61
C ILE A 118 -8.31 -5.74 -0.71
N ASP A 119 -6.99 -5.77 -0.86
CA ASP A 119 -6.31 -6.37 -1.99
C ASP A 119 -5.44 -7.52 -1.51
N SER A 120 -5.55 -8.68 -2.14
CA SER A 120 -4.70 -9.84 -1.87
C SER A 120 -4.12 -10.34 -3.18
N THR A 121 -2.83 -10.66 -3.17
CA THR A 121 -2.12 -11.13 -4.35
C THR A 121 -1.30 -12.38 -4.02
N ILE A 122 -1.28 -13.32 -4.93
CA ILE A 122 -0.37 -14.45 -4.91
C ILE A 122 0.31 -14.53 -6.27
N GLY A 123 1.62 -14.66 -6.27
CA GLY A 123 2.42 -14.68 -7.49
C GLY A 123 3.48 -15.77 -7.44
N PHE A 124 3.79 -16.31 -8.60
CA PHE A 124 4.89 -17.23 -8.81
C PHE A 124 5.70 -16.79 -10.02
N GLU A 125 7.01 -16.88 -9.89
CA GLU A 125 7.99 -16.61 -10.93
C GLU A 125 8.91 -17.82 -11.05
N TYR A 126 9.03 -18.34 -12.25
CA TYR A 126 9.87 -19.49 -12.54
C TYR A 126 10.86 -19.20 -13.68
N ASN A 127 12.14 -19.16 -13.34
CA ASN A 127 13.24 -18.99 -14.30
C ASN A 127 13.54 -20.35 -14.95
N VAL A 128 12.99 -20.56 -16.15
CA VAL A 128 13.20 -21.79 -16.93
C VAL A 128 14.69 -21.93 -17.29
N ASN A 129 15.28 -20.84 -17.78
CA ASN A 129 16.70 -20.71 -18.08
C ASN A 129 17.13 -19.24 -18.01
N ARG A 130 18.29 -18.87 -18.56
CA ARG A 130 18.82 -17.49 -18.53
C ARG A 130 17.98 -16.49 -19.36
N HIS A 131 17.20 -16.99 -20.29
CA HIS A 131 16.45 -16.17 -21.25
C HIS A 131 14.95 -16.18 -20.98
N TRP A 132 14.40 -17.24 -20.39
CA TRP A 132 12.97 -17.40 -20.21
C TRP A 132 12.56 -17.37 -18.73
N THR A 133 11.61 -16.49 -18.43
CA THR A 133 10.94 -16.41 -17.13
C THR A 133 9.44 -16.58 -17.32
N LEU A 134 8.83 -17.48 -16.59
CA LEU A 134 7.39 -17.67 -16.54
C LEU A 134 6.83 -17.00 -15.29
N ASN A 135 5.75 -16.28 -15.45
CA ASN A 135 5.05 -15.60 -14.35
C ASN A 135 3.59 -16.06 -14.29
N ALA A 136 3.09 -16.29 -13.08
CA ALA A 136 1.68 -16.52 -12.80
C ALA A 136 1.27 -15.68 -11.60
N ASN A 137 0.21 -14.88 -11.75
CA ASN A 137 -0.28 -14.01 -10.70
C ASN A 137 -1.80 -14.15 -10.58
N TYR A 138 -2.28 -14.18 -9.35
CA TYR A 138 -3.69 -14.06 -9.02
C TYR A 138 -3.88 -12.91 -8.05
N SER A 139 -4.88 -12.07 -8.28
CA SER A 139 -5.25 -10.99 -7.38
C SER A 139 -6.75 -11.02 -7.10
N TYR A 140 -7.08 -10.80 -5.84
CA TYR A 140 -8.42 -10.59 -5.34
C TYR A 140 -8.51 -9.19 -4.76
N GLN A 141 -9.51 -8.43 -5.18
CA GLN A 141 -9.82 -7.10 -4.66
C GLN A 141 -11.27 -7.05 -4.21
N ARG A 142 -11.50 -6.50 -3.04
CA ARG A 142 -12.83 -6.19 -2.51
C ARG A 142 -12.86 -4.75 -2.06
N ASN A 143 -13.84 -3.99 -2.55
CA ASN A 143 -14.15 -2.67 -2.05
C ASN A 143 -15.50 -2.71 -1.34
N SER A 144 -15.60 -1.99 -0.22
CA SER A 144 -16.82 -1.80 0.54
C SER A 144 -16.88 -0.35 1.02
N GLY A 145 -17.96 0.33 0.78
CA GLY A 145 -18.16 1.73 1.10
C GLY A 145 -19.38 1.99 1.98
N SER A 146 -19.49 3.19 2.53
CA SER A 146 -20.71 3.65 3.19
C SER A 146 -21.90 3.76 2.22
N ASN A 147 -21.62 3.84 0.94
CA ASN A 147 -22.61 3.74 -0.14
C ASN A 147 -22.40 2.40 -0.89
N SER A 148 -23.42 1.54 -0.88
CA SER A 148 -23.41 0.22 -1.52
C SER A 148 -23.14 0.24 -3.02
N ALA A 149 -23.32 1.38 -3.69
CA ALA A 149 -22.97 1.55 -5.10
C ALA A 149 -21.44 1.40 -5.37
N ASN A 150 -20.62 1.54 -4.35
CA ASN A 150 -19.18 1.37 -4.42
C ASN A 150 -18.70 -0.04 -4.04
N ASP A 151 -19.62 -0.93 -3.68
CA ASP A 151 -19.28 -2.29 -3.29
C ASP A 151 -19.04 -3.14 -4.54
N PHE A 152 -17.84 -3.65 -4.65
CA PHE A 152 -17.51 -4.60 -5.70
C PHE A 152 -16.40 -5.56 -5.25
N PHE A 153 -16.33 -6.69 -5.92
CA PHE A 153 -15.19 -7.58 -5.85
C PHE A 153 -14.66 -7.89 -7.25
N ARG A 154 -13.37 -8.11 -7.33
CA ARG A 154 -12.70 -8.41 -8.60
C ARG A 154 -11.65 -9.49 -8.39
N ASN A 155 -11.68 -10.45 -9.29
CA ASN A 155 -10.65 -11.47 -9.42
C ASN A 155 -9.90 -11.26 -10.73
N ARG A 156 -8.60 -11.37 -10.70
CA ARG A 156 -7.74 -11.33 -11.90
C ARG A 156 -6.73 -12.46 -11.82
N ALA A 157 -6.60 -13.21 -12.89
CA ALA A 157 -5.54 -14.17 -13.08
C ALA A 157 -4.72 -13.75 -14.31
N PHE A 158 -3.42 -13.83 -14.20
CA PHE A 158 -2.49 -13.53 -15.25
C PHE A 158 -1.43 -14.62 -15.33
N VAL A 159 -1.12 -15.06 -16.54
CA VAL A 159 0.00 -15.95 -16.84
C VAL A 159 0.76 -15.31 -17.99
N GLY A 160 2.07 -15.25 -17.88
CA GLY A 160 2.94 -14.64 -18.87
C GLY A 160 4.28 -15.34 -18.99
N ALA A 161 4.94 -15.09 -20.09
CA ALA A 161 6.32 -15.49 -20.33
C ALA A 161 7.11 -14.26 -20.79
N GLU A 162 8.29 -14.08 -20.24
CA GLU A 162 9.23 -13.02 -20.58
C GLU A 162 10.49 -13.63 -21.19
N TYR A 163 10.99 -13.02 -22.25
CA TYR A 163 12.24 -13.38 -22.88
C TYR A 163 13.26 -12.25 -22.75
N ASN A 164 14.41 -12.55 -22.17
CA ASN A 164 15.55 -11.64 -22.01
C ASN A 164 16.64 -12.00 -23.01
N PHE A 165 17.06 -11.03 -23.81
CA PHE A 165 18.10 -11.16 -24.82
C PHE A 165 19.51 -11.22 -24.24
#